data_82b35d3f03c3d7701a6a05a6dc363ec9
#
_entry.id   82b35d3f03c3d7701a6a05a6dc363ec9
#
_cell.length_a   1.000
_cell.length_b   1.000
_cell.length_c   1.000
_cell.angle_alpha   90.00
_cell.angle_beta   90.00
_cell.angle_gamma   90.00
#
_symmetry.space_group_name_H-M   'P 1'
#
loop_
_entity.id
_entity.type
_entity.pdbx_description
1 polymer ?
#
loop_
_entity_poly.entity_id
_entity_poly.type
_entity_poly.pdbx_seq_one_letter_code
_entity_poly.pdbx_strand_id
1 'polypeptide(L)'
;MLTGLGTVLADNPSLTARVEGKLQERQPLKVLVDSSLRVNAENRFFDEGQVLVVCVQKNDAKIQQLAAREAEVLQLPGADNRVDLKALLSELARREINEVHLEAGSILTGEMLRQNLVDELLVYVAPKILGEGRHAFKLPAVQSLSDCESWILAECTQVGNDVRMILRKRK
;
A
#
# COMPACT_ATOMS: atom_id res chain seq x y z
N MET A 1 1.48 7.72 -1.58
CA MET A 1 0.51 6.66 -1.24
C MET A 1 0.88 5.40 -1.97
N LEU A 2 1.01 4.26 -1.30
CA LEU A 2 1.35 2.96 -1.90
C LEU A 2 0.18 1.99 -1.72
N THR A 3 -0.24 1.33 -2.79
CA THR A 3 -1.33 0.35 -2.74
C THR A 3 -1.06 -0.87 -3.63
N GLY A 4 -1.87 -1.90 -3.50
CA GLY A 4 -1.82 -3.10 -4.34
C GLY A 4 -3.03 -3.23 -5.26
N LEU A 5 -2.87 -4.00 -6.34
CA LEU A 5 -3.93 -4.25 -7.30
C LEU A 5 -5.24 -4.73 -6.65
N GLY A 6 -5.16 -5.57 -5.62
CA GLY A 6 -6.36 -6.08 -4.93
C GLY A 6 -7.25 -4.98 -4.37
N THR A 7 -6.68 -3.93 -3.80
CA THR A 7 -7.42 -2.76 -3.30
C THR A 7 -8.07 -1.98 -4.44
N VAL A 8 -7.32 -1.73 -5.53
CA VAL A 8 -7.86 -1.01 -6.69
C VAL A 8 -9.03 -1.76 -7.33
N LEU A 9 -8.94 -3.09 -7.44
CA LEU A 9 -10.01 -3.91 -8.02
C LEU A 9 -11.24 -4.03 -7.11
N ALA A 10 -11.05 -4.05 -5.78
CA ALA A 10 -12.15 -4.22 -4.84
C ALA A 10 -12.92 -2.91 -4.60
N ASP A 11 -12.20 -1.80 -4.42
CA ASP A 11 -12.75 -0.57 -3.88
C ASP A 11 -12.77 0.58 -4.90
N ASN A 12 -12.08 0.43 -6.05
CA ASN A 12 -11.89 1.48 -7.06
C ASN A 12 -11.57 2.86 -6.43
N PRO A 13 -10.53 2.94 -5.57
CA PRO A 13 -10.25 4.14 -4.79
C PRO A 13 -9.57 5.20 -5.64
N SER A 14 -9.78 6.47 -5.30
CA SER A 14 -9.00 7.57 -5.91
C SER A 14 -7.67 7.84 -5.19
N LEU A 15 -7.53 7.47 -3.92
CA LEU A 15 -6.35 7.70 -3.06
C LEU A 15 -5.81 9.12 -3.17
N THR A 16 -6.69 10.11 -3.10
CA THR A 16 -6.37 11.53 -3.18
C THR A 16 -6.32 12.17 -1.80
N ALA A 17 -5.43 13.15 -1.61
CA ALA A 17 -5.42 13.97 -0.40
C ALA A 17 -6.63 14.91 -0.39
N ARG A 18 -7.41 14.85 0.70
CA ARG A 18 -8.59 15.69 0.92
C ARG A 18 -8.58 16.24 2.34
N VAL A 19 -9.03 17.47 2.50
CA VAL A 19 -9.31 18.10 3.79
C VAL A 19 -10.75 18.53 3.79
N GLU A 20 -11.54 18.10 4.76
CA GLU A 20 -12.98 18.34 4.84
C GLU A 20 -13.73 17.99 3.54
N GLY A 21 -13.32 16.89 2.89
CA GLY A 21 -13.87 16.41 1.62
C GLY A 21 -13.38 17.14 0.38
N LYS A 22 -12.66 18.27 0.50
CA LYS A 22 -12.14 19.06 -0.61
C LYS A 22 -10.78 18.52 -1.06
N LEU A 23 -10.64 18.34 -2.37
CA LEU A 23 -9.38 17.94 -2.98
C LEU A 23 -8.31 18.98 -2.69
N GLN A 24 -7.13 18.52 -2.26
CA GLN A 24 -5.99 19.39 -2.03
C GLN A 24 -5.25 19.67 -3.34
N GLU A 25 -4.69 20.87 -3.50
CA GLU A 25 -3.90 21.25 -4.67
C GLU A 25 -2.65 20.34 -4.81
N ARG A 26 -1.97 20.08 -3.70
CA ARG A 26 -0.84 19.14 -3.69
C ARG A 26 -1.31 17.72 -3.45
N GLN A 27 -1.16 16.86 -4.45
CA GLN A 27 -1.48 15.45 -4.38
C GLN A 27 -0.23 14.60 -4.16
N PRO A 28 -0.31 13.50 -3.38
CA PRO A 28 0.78 12.54 -3.25
C PRO A 28 0.97 11.77 -4.56
N LEU A 29 2.19 11.33 -4.85
CA LEU A 29 2.41 10.30 -5.86
C LEU A 29 1.67 9.02 -5.45
N LYS A 30 0.82 8.51 -6.31
CA LYS A 30 0.11 7.24 -6.13
C LYS A 30 0.92 6.12 -6.76
N VAL A 31 1.27 5.11 -5.98
CA VAL A 31 2.07 3.97 -6.42
C VAL A 31 1.22 2.71 -6.35
N LEU A 32 1.08 2.04 -7.48
CA LEU A 32 0.34 0.79 -7.62
C LEU A 32 1.30 -0.38 -7.83
N VAL A 33 1.27 -1.36 -6.94
CA VAL A 33 1.96 -2.65 -7.14
C VAL A 33 1.02 -3.60 -7.89
N ASP A 34 1.33 -3.84 -9.17
CA ASP A 34 0.58 -4.73 -10.06
C ASP A 34 1.53 -5.57 -10.93
N SER A 35 2.00 -6.67 -10.41
CA SER A 35 3.05 -7.50 -11.02
C SER A 35 2.76 -7.88 -12.48
N SER A 36 1.51 -8.01 -12.88
CA SER A 36 1.09 -8.49 -14.21
C SER A 36 0.36 -7.46 -15.06
N LEU A 37 0.33 -6.18 -14.65
CA LEU A 37 -0.36 -5.07 -15.35
C LEU A 37 -1.83 -5.38 -15.66
N ARG A 38 -2.58 -5.89 -14.66
CA ARG A 38 -4.00 -6.26 -14.81
C ARG A 38 -4.97 -5.12 -14.52
N VAL A 39 -4.49 -4.01 -13.95
CA VAL A 39 -5.33 -2.85 -13.65
C VAL A 39 -5.99 -2.31 -14.92
N ASN A 40 -7.26 -1.91 -14.83
CA ASN A 40 -7.90 -1.22 -15.92
C ASN A 40 -7.56 0.27 -15.87
N ALA A 41 -7.15 0.86 -17.00
CA ALA A 41 -6.86 2.29 -17.13
C ALA A 41 -8.06 3.20 -16.85
N GLU A 42 -9.28 2.65 -16.89
CA GLU A 42 -10.52 3.37 -16.56
C GLU A 42 -10.81 3.43 -15.04
N ASN A 43 -9.99 2.83 -14.19
CA ASN A 43 -10.16 2.93 -12.75
C ASN A 43 -9.97 4.38 -12.28
N ARG A 44 -10.78 4.79 -11.30
CA ARG A 44 -10.69 6.12 -10.64
C ARG A 44 -9.32 6.40 -10.04
N PHE A 45 -8.53 5.38 -9.82
CA PHE A 45 -7.15 5.49 -9.37
C PHE A 45 -6.31 6.39 -10.27
N PHE A 46 -6.64 6.52 -11.57
CA PHE A 46 -5.92 7.32 -12.55
C PHE A 46 -6.49 8.73 -12.76
N ASP A 47 -7.62 9.09 -12.13
CA ASP A 47 -8.30 10.35 -12.42
C ASP A 47 -7.54 11.60 -11.95
N GLU A 48 -6.82 11.51 -10.83
CA GLU A 48 -6.22 12.68 -10.17
C GLU A 48 -4.80 12.40 -9.71
N GLY A 49 -3.90 13.37 -9.93
CA GLY A 49 -2.52 13.31 -9.46
C GLY A 49 -1.62 12.35 -10.26
N GLN A 50 -0.36 12.29 -9.90
CA GLN A 50 0.63 11.45 -10.56
C GLN A 50 0.50 9.99 -10.14
N VAL A 51 0.66 9.08 -11.09
CA VAL A 51 0.57 7.64 -10.87
C VAL A 51 1.83 6.93 -11.35
N LEU A 52 2.38 6.07 -10.51
CA LEU A 52 3.44 5.12 -10.83
C LEU A 52 2.88 3.70 -10.68
N VAL A 53 2.83 2.94 -11.77
CA VAL A 53 2.48 1.51 -11.75
C VAL A 53 3.75 0.69 -11.78
N VAL A 54 3.92 -0.19 -10.79
CA VAL A 54 5.12 -1.02 -10.67
C VAL A 54 4.78 -2.47 -10.99
N CYS A 55 5.50 -3.06 -11.94
CA CYS A 55 5.21 -4.39 -12.46
C CYS A 55 6.46 -5.28 -12.56
N VAL A 56 6.23 -6.54 -12.89
CA VAL A 56 7.27 -7.52 -13.22
C VAL A 56 7.25 -7.82 -14.71
N GLN A 57 6.06 -8.08 -15.24
CA GLN A 57 5.89 -8.45 -16.64
C GLN A 57 5.69 -7.20 -17.50
N LYS A 58 6.38 -7.17 -18.64
CA LYS A 58 6.22 -6.13 -19.64
C LYS A 58 5.04 -6.47 -20.55
N ASN A 59 4.18 -5.50 -20.77
CA ASN A 59 3.07 -5.58 -21.73
C ASN A 59 2.95 -4.22 -22.43
N ASP A 60 3.51 -4.12 -23.63
CA ASP A 60 3.64 -2.85 -24.34
C ASP A 60 2.26 -2.22 -24.65
N ALA A 61 1.26 -3.02 -25.00
CA ALA A 61 -0.10 -2.51 -25.25
C ALA A 61 -0.69 -1.92 -23.95
N LYS A 62 -0.49 -2.58 -22.81
CA LYS A 62 -0.96 -2.09 -21.51
C LYS A 62 -0.22 -0.85 -21.07
N ILE A 63 1.09 -0.81 -21.28
CA ILE A 63 1.92 0.36 -20.99
C ILE A 63 1.43 1.57 -21.78
N GLN A 64 1.11 1.42 -23.08
CA GLN A 64 0.53 2.50 -23.89
C GLN A 64 -0.83 2.98 -23.37
N GLN A 65 -1.71 2.06 -22.94
CA GLN A 65 -3.00 2.42 -22.33
C GLN A 65 -2.82 3.23 -21.05
N LEU A 66 -1.87 2.83 -20.20
CA LEU A 66 -1.57 3.54 -18.95
C LEU A 66 -0.90 4.89 -19.20
N ALA A 67 0.00 4.98 -20.19
CA ALA A 67 0.64 6.23 -20.60
C ALA A 67 -0.39 7.25 -21.15
N ALA A 68 -1.45 6.80 -21.81
CA ALA A 68 -2.56 7.66 -22.23
C ALA A 68 -3.33 8.28 -21.03
N ARG A 69 -3.18 7.71 -19.84
CA ARG A 69 -3.67 8.25 -18.56
C ARG A 69 -2.56 8.95 -17.75
N GLU A 70 -1.47 9.34 -18.41
CA GLU A 70 -0.31 10.00 -17.79
C GLU A 70 0.33 9.18 -16.65
N ALA A 71 0.10 7.86 -16.62
CA ALA A 71 0.69 6.98 -15.64
C ALA A 71 2.06 6.48 -16.12
N GLU A 72 3.05 6.60 -15.26
CA GLU A 72 4.38 6.00 -15.46
C GLU A 72 4.32 4.50 -15.14
N VAL A 73 4.99 3.67 -15.92
CA VAL A 73 5.14 2.24 -15.65
C VAL A 73 6.61 1.91 -15.42
N LEU A 74 6.91 1.33 -14.26
CA LEU A 74 8.25 0.93 -13.86
C LEU A 74 8.31 -0.59 -13.68
N GLN A 75 9.32 -1.22 -14.28
CA GLN A 75 9.53 -2.66 -14.14
C GLN A 75 10.58 -2.93 -13.06
N LEU A 76 10.17 -3.62 -11.99
CA LEU A 76 11.03 -4.02 -10.87
C LEU A 76 10.80 -5.51 -10.56
N PRO A 77 11.38 -6.43 -11.34
CA PRO A 77 11.21 -7.86 -11.13
C PRO A 77 11.96 -8.32 -9.88
N GLY A 78 11.24 -8.94 -8.95
CA GLY A 78 11.77 -9.64 -7.79
C GLY A 78 11.60 -11.15 -7.92
N ALA A 79 11.75 -11.86 -6.81
CA ALA A 79 11.52 -13.28 -6.74
C ALA A 79 10.04 -13.65 -6.97
N ASP A 80 9.78 -14.87 -7.39
CA ASP A 80 8.44 -15.47 -7.52
C ASP A 80 7.46 -14.67 -8.38
N ASN A 81 7.95 -14.01 -9.44
CA ASN A 81 7.15 -13.12 -10.28
C ASN A 81 6.42 -12.01 -9.49
N ARG A 82 7.01 -11.55 -8.41
CA ARG A 82 6.52 -10.42 -7.62
C ARG A 82 7.42 -9.21 -7.79
N VAL A 83 6.86 -8.04 -7.54
CA VAL A 83 7.64 -6.79 -7.52
C VAL A 83 8.64 -6.83 -6.37
N ASP A 84 9.89 -6.43 -6.64
CA ASP A 84 10.91 -6.21 -5.62
C ASP A 84 10.55 -4.95 -4.80
N LEU A 85 10.01 -5.16 -3.60
CA LEU A 85 9.57 -4.07 -2.72
C LEU A 85 10.73 -3.24 -2.16
N LYS A 86 11.91 -3.85 -1.97
CA LYS A 86 13.11 -3.11 -1.53
C LYS A 86 13.61 -2.20 -2.62
N ALA A 87 13.70 -2.71 -3.85
CA ALA A 87 14.05 -1.90 -5.02
C ALA A 87 13.03 -0.78 -5.25
N LEU A 88 11.74 -1.05 -5.05
CA LEU A 88 10.70 -0.02 -5.11
C LEU A 88 10.93 1.10 -4.09
N LEU A 89 11.15 0.78 -2.81
CA LEU A 89 11.42 1.81 -1.80
C LEU A 89 12.70 2.60 -2.09
N SER A 90 13.74 1.92 -2.61
CA SER A 90 14.98 2.59 -3.04
C SER A 90 14.73 3.56 -4.20
N GLU A 91 13.90 3.18 -5.16
CA GLU A 91 13.52 4.06 -6.27
C GLU A 91 12.69 5.26 -5.80
N LEU A 92 11.75 5.04 -4.87
CA LEU A 92 10.98 6.14 -4.28
C LEU A 92 11.88 7.11 -3.50
N ALA A 93 12.87 6.61 -2.76
CA ALA A 93 13.87 7.45 -2.08
C ALA A 93 14.71 8.26 -3.09
N ARG A 94 15.12 7.66 -4.22
CA ARG A 94 15.82 8.35 -5.32
C ARG A 94 14.97 9.47 -5.95
N ARG A 95 13.64 9.36 -5.88
CA ARG A 95 12.67 10.38 -6.28
C ARG A 95 12.38 11.40 -5.17
N GLU A 96 13.21 11.43 -4.12
CA GLU A 96 13.07 12.35 -2.97
C GLU A 96 11.77 12.16 -2.18
N ILE A 97 11.18 10.94 -2.24
CA ILE A 97 10.02 10.58 -1.42
C ILE A 97 10.52 10.05 -0.08
N ASN A 98 10.33 10.84 0.97
CA ASN A 98 10.83 10.56 2.31
C ASN A 98 9.85 9.72 3.14
N GLU A 99 8.58 9.69 2.77
CA GLU A 99 7.54 8.98 3.50
C GLU A 99 6.61 8.24 2.54
N VAL A 100 6.35 6.97 2.85
CA VAL A 100 5.44 6.11 2.08
C VAL A 100 4.30 5.68 2.97
N HIS A 101 3.10 6.17 2.69
CA HIS A 101 1.89 5.72 3.36
C HIS A 101 1.30 4.52 2.59
N LEU A 102 1.30 3.35 3.24
CA LEU A 102 0.79 2.10 2.66
C LEU A 102 -0.69 1.92 3.02
N GLU A 103 -1.56 2.03 2.03
CA GLU A 103 -2.98 1.66 2.11
C GLU A 103 -3.27 0.47 1.20
N ALA A 104 -3.12 -0.73 1.71
CA ALA A 104 -3.24 -1.93 0.91
C ALA A 104 -3.94 -3.06 1.66
N GLY A 105 -4.40 -4.06 0.90
CA GLY A 105 -4.95 -5.28 1.47
C GLY A 105 -3.89 -6.14 2.15
N SER A 106 -4.34 -7.14 2.90
CA SER A 106 -3.54 -7.99 3.78
C SER A 106 -2.32 -8.64 3.13
N ILE A 107 -2.35 -8.89 1.81
CA ILE A 107 -1.26 -9.57 1.08
C ILE A 107 -0.05 -8.65 0.96
N LEU A 108 -0.22 -7.43 0.45
CA LEU A 108 0.89 -6.51 0.27
C LEU A 108 1.39 -6.00 1.62
N THR A 109 0.47 -5.67 2.54
CA THR A 109 0.86 -5.24 3.89
C THR A 109 1.60 -6.34 4.64
N GLY A 110 1.12 -7.59 4.55
CA GLY A 110 1.81 -8.74 5.15
C GLY A 110 3.20 -8.97 4.55
N GLU A 111 3.36 -8.78 3.24
CA GLU A 111 4.66 -8.95 2.59
C GLU A 111 5.65 -7.82 2.99
N MET A 112 5.19 -6.57 3.11
CA MET A 112 6.01 -5.46 3.62
C MET A 112 6.47 -5.72 5.06
N LEU A 113 5.57 -6.22 5.92
CA LEU A 113 5.91 -6.62 7.29
C LEU A 113 6.93 -7.77 7.29
N ARG A 114 6.67 -8.85 6.55
CA ARG A 114 7.56 -10.02 6.46
C ARG A 114 8.99 -9.66 6.02
N GLN A 115 9.11 -8.68 5.13
CA GLN A 115 10.41 -8.18 4.64
C GLN A 115 11.03 -7.11 5.55
N ASN A 116 10.40 -6.79 6.67
CA ASN A 116 10.88 -5.77 7.61
C ASN A 116 10.97 -4.35 6.99
N LEU A 117 10.00 -3.99 6.15
CA LEU A 117 9.96 -2.73 5.38
C LEU A 117 8.96 -1.72 5.94
N VAL A 118 8.42 -1.95 7.14
CA VAL A 118 7.46 -1.06 7.81
C VAL A 118 8.09 -0.50 9.07
N ASP A 119 8.13 0.81 9.23
CA ASP A 119 8.68 1.50 10.41
C ASP A 119 7.60 1.77 11.46
N GLU A 120 6.39 2.05 11.00
CA GLU A 120 5.25 2.42 11.85
C GLU A 120 3.96 1.77 11.34
N LEU A 121 3.15 1.26 12.27
CA LEU A 121 1.79 0.79 12.01
C LEU A 121 0.78 1.74 12.63
N LEU A 122 -0.11 2.25 11.80
CA LEU A 122 -1.26 3.02 12.21
C LEU A 122 -2.49 2.11 12.17
N VAL A 123 -3.03 1.75 13.34
CA VAL A 123 -4.11 0.78 13.47
C VAL A 123 -5.34 1.44 14.06
N TYR A 124 -6.47 1.36 13.36
CA TYR A 124 -7.78 1.77 13.86
C TYR A 124 -8.59 0.54 14.25
N VAL A 125 -9.11 0.53 15.46
CA VAL A 125 -9.95 -0.54 15.97
C VAL A 125 -11.33 0.02 16.29
N ALA A 126 -12.33 -0.38 15.51
CA ALA A 126 -13.73 -0.04 15.77
C ALA A 126 -14.30 -0.94 16.87
N PRO A 127 -15.19 -0.47 17.75
CA PRO A 127 -15.88 -1.26 18.78
C PRO A 127 -17.02 -2.08 18.16
N LYS A 128 -16.67 -2.95 17.21
CA LYS A 128 -17.61 -3.82 16.49
C LYS A 128 -17.16 -5.26 16.57
N ILE A 129 -18.09 -6.15 16.81
CA ILE A 129 -17.85 -7.59 16.79
C ILE A 129 -18.22 -8.07 15.39
N LEU A 130 -17.22 -8.57 14.66
CA LEU A 130 -17.38 -9.21 13.37
C LEU A 130 -17.26 -10.72 13.57
N GLY A 131 -17.99 -11.49 12.77
CA GLY A 131 -17.75 -12.93 12.63
C GLY A 131 -16.49 -13.22 11.84
N GLU A 132 -16.56 -14.17 10.90
CA GLU A 132 -15.48 -14.42 9.97
C GLU A 132 -15.19 -13.18 9.12
N GLY A 133 -13.91 -12.82 8.97
CA GLY A 133 -13.48 -11.62 8.27
C GLY A 133 -12.13 -11.79 7.58
N ARG A 134 -11.71 -10.76 6.86
CA ARG A 134 -10.39 -10.71 6.24
C ARG A 134 -9.35 -10.38 7.33
N HIS A 135 -8.22 -11.08 7.29
CA HIS A 135 -7.10 -10.75 8.14
C HIS A 135 -6.55 -9.35 7.79
N ALA A 136 -6.13 -8.59 8.80
CA ALA A 136 -5.43 -7.32 8.59
C ALA A 136 -4.10 -7.52 7.86
N PHE A 137 -3.37 -8.61 8.19
CA PHE A 137 -2.09 -8.97 7.60
C PHE A 137 -2.10 -10.46 7.23
N LYS A 138 -1.66 -10.80 6.01
CA LYS A 138 -1.44 -12.18 5.59
C LYS A 138 0.03 -12.54 5.85
N LEU A 139 0.27 -13.13 7.00
CA LEU A 139 1.59 -13.60 7.44
C LEU A 139 1.61 -15.12 7.54
N PRO A 140 2.78 -15.77 7.45
CA PRO A 140 2.92 -17.18 7.79
C PRO A 140 2.45 -17.44 9.22
N ALA A 141 1.94 -18.65 9.46
CA ALA A 141 1.61 -19.07 10.82
C ALA A 141 2.89 -19.14 11.66
N VAL A 142 2.83 -18.61 12.87
CA VAL A 142 3.90 -18.74 13.87
C VAL A 142 3.64 -19.96 14.74
N GLN A 143 4.70 -20.65 15.16
CA GLN A 143 4.58 -21.85 16.02
C GLN A 143 4.57 -21.47 17.49
N SER A 144 5.17 -20.34 17.85
CA SER A 144 5.28 -19.85 19.23
C SER A 144 5.08 -18.34 19.28
N LEU A 145 4.60 -17.84 20.41
CA LEU A 145 4.52 -16.39 20.67
C LEU A 145 5.91 -15.73 20.67
N SER A 146 6.98 -16.48 20.98
CA SER A 146 8.35 -15.97 20.90
C SER A 146 8.80 -15.68 19.47
N ASP A 147 8.15 -16.25 18.46
CA ASP A 147 8.45 -16.04 17.05
C ASP A 147 7.70 -14.83 16.48
N CYS A 148 6.83 -14.23 17.28
CA CYS A 148 6.10 -13.04 16.89
C CYS A 148 7.00 -11.81 16.92
N GLU A 149 6.91 -10.98 15.89
CA GLU A 149 7.57 -9.66 15.88
C GLU A 149 6.93 -8.75 16.94
N SER A 150 7.75 -8.20 17.84
CA SER A 150 7.29 -7.32 18.91
C SER A 150 7.34 -5.86 18.48
N TRP A 151 6.25 -5.14 18.69
CA TRP A 151 6.11 -3.71 18.43
C TRP A 151 5.91 -2.95 19.74
N ILE A 152 6.30 -1.68 19.77
CA ILE A 152 6.09 -0.78 20.90
C ILE A 152 4.84 0.04 20.62
N LEU A 153 3.88 0.03 21.54
CA LEU A 153 2.76 0.97 21.50
C LEU A 153 3.30 2.37 21.84
N ALA A 154 3.44 3.20 20.80
CA ALA A 154 3.94 4.57 20.93
C ALA A 154 2.84 5.56 21.31
N GLU A 155 1.63 5.35 20.80
CA GLU A 155 0.46 6.19 21.07
C GLU A 155 -0.82 5.36 21.04
N CYS A 156 -1.78 5.73 21.89
CA CYS A 156 -3.13 5.19 21.87
C CYS A 156 -4.12 6.33 22.14
N THR A 157 -5.00 6.61 21.18
CA THR A 157 -5.93 7.75 21.24
C THR A 157 -7.30 7.34 20.77
N GLN A 158 -8.35 7.81 21.44
CA GLN A 158 -9.72 7.65 20.97
C GLN A 158 -10.02 8.66 19.86
N VAL A 159 -10.56 8.19 18.74
CA VAL A 159 -10.96 9.01 17.58
C VAL A 159 -12.44 8.70 17.28
N GLY A 160 -13.34 9.57 17.71
CA GLY A 160 -14.76 9.27 17.70
C GLY A 160 -15.07 8.07 18.59
N ASN A 161 -15.62 7.01 18.00
CA ASN A 161 -15.88 5.74 18.69
C ASN A 161 -14.75 4.71 18.52
N ASP A 162 -13.77 4.99 17.67
CA ASP A 162 -12.67 4.07 17.35
C ASP A 162 -11.47 4.36 18.25
N VAL A 163 -10.60 3.37 18.39
CA VAL A 163 -9.27 3.52 19.00
C VAL A 163 -8.22 3.53 17.90
N ARG A 164 -7.41 4.59 17.86
CA ARG A 164 -6.22 4.69 17.02
C ARG A 164 -5.00 4.30 17.83
N MET A 165 -4.22 3.36 17.34
CA MET A 165 -2.94 2.96 17.91
C MET A 165 -1.81 3.25 16.90
N ILE A 166 -0.71 3.78 17.40
CA ILE A 166 0.55 3.92 16.66
C ILE A 166 1.55 2.94 17.27
N LEU A 167 1.96 1.98 16.46
CA LEU A 167 2.94 0.97 16.84
C LEU A 167 4.24 1.23 16.10
N ARG A 168 5.37 1.19 16.81
CA ARG A 168 6.72 1.38 16.23
C ARG A 168 7.59 0.17 16.50
N LYS A 169 8.54 -0.07 15.60
CA LYS A 169 9.53 -1.12 15.82
C LYS A 169 10.40 -0.81 17.03
N ARG A 170 10.75 -1.87 17.73
CA ARG A 170 11.79 -1.81 18.76
C ARG A 170 13.15 -1.64 18.05
N LYS A 171 13.81 -0.54 18.30
CA LYS A 171 15.18 -0.30 17.82
C LYS A 171 16.17 -1.20 18.54
#